data_2d4b64cdd6e943fa1fc89d0091ad096b
#
_entry.id   2d4b64cdd6e943fa1fc89d0091ad096b
#
_cell.length_a   1.000
_cell.length_b   1.000
_cell.length_c   1.000
_cell.angle_alpha   90.00
_cell.angle_beta   90.00
_cell.angle_gamma   90.00
#
_symmetry.space_group_name_H-M   'P 1'
#
loop_
_entity.id
_entity.type
_entity.pdbx_description
1 polymer ?
#
loop_
_entity_poly.entity_id
_entity_poly.type
_entity_poly.pdbx_seq_one_letter_code
_entity_poly.pdbx_strand_id
1 'polypeptide(L)'
;MGNEIGVEYLIVDTKSEGPNPNSNFRYQSKYPSAMNMETPALNESNQYVAYNVTFNNSQCVNFALEYVAEKKHSAWVAFSFDQWTSQDNVSRKNEWEQDDPNIDNSVEVTESMHKSDGYDKGHLVASEDRVYCRDANRQTFYYANISPQIGVFNQKYWAALEKQVQTWGRSTQQSVYDKVYVTKGGTINKLLTNFTGTLKANDQLYPTTDADGKTVRGLIVPAYYYMAILSEKNGVYKTIGFYVPHAETLPQKPTADDFLVYAVSIDKLEQETGIDFFCNLPNEIETTVEATYSADDWAW
;
A
#
# COMPACT_ATOMS: atom_id res chain seq x y z
N MET A 1 -22.02 43.19 0.91
CA MET A 1 -22.48 42.16 -0.04
C MET A 1 -21.33 41.17 -0.18
N GLY A 2 -21.38 40.12 0.61
CA GLY A 2 -20.39 39.06 0.59
C GLY A 2 -20.81 38.02 -0.44
N ASN A 3 -19.90 37.69 -1.35
CA ASN A 3 -20.08 36.55 -2.26
C ASN A 3 -19.78 35.26 -1.47
N GLU A 4 -20.83 34.53 -1.12
CA GLU A 4 -20.70 33.13 -0.75
C GLU A 4 -20.33 32.34 -2.02
N ILE A 5 -19.11 31.78 -2.04
CA ILE A 5 -18.72 30.78 -3.03
C ILE A 5 -19.38 29.49 -2.58
N GLY A 6 -20.52 29.16 -3.19
CA GLY A 6 -21.18 27.87 -2.97
C GLY A 6 -20.30 26.76 -3.50
N VAL A 7 -19.86 25.86 -2.64
CA VAL A 7 -19.29 24.57 -3.04
C VAL A 7 -20.46 23.71 -3.51
N GLU A 8 -20.63 23.56 -4.81
CA GLU A 8 -21.58 22.60 -5.37
C GLU A 8 -21.06 21.19 -5.07
N TYR A 9 -21.76 20.50 -4.19
CA TYR A 9 -21.57 19.06 -4.01
C TYR A 9 -22.23 18.35 -5.19
N LEU A 10 -21.45 17.74 -6.05
CA LEU A 10 -21.96 16.84 -7.10
C LEU A 10 -22.56 15.60 -6.39
N ILE A 11 -23.88 15.57 -6.27
CA ILE A 11 -24.61 14.35 -5.95
C ILE A 11 -24.68 13.55 -7.26
N VAL A 12 -23.78 12.59 -7.43
CA VAL A 12 -23.85 11.69 -8.58
C VAL A 12 -24.99 10.71 -8.35
N ASP A 13 -25.98 10.73 -9.23
CA ASP A 13 -27.09 9.78 -9.24
C ASP A 13 -26.58 8.41 -9.75
N THR A 14 -26.30 7.49 -8.84
CA THR A 14 -25.70 6.17 -9.09
C THR A 14 -26.61 5.19 -9.87
N LYS A 15 -27.68 5.66 -10.51
CA LYS A 15 -28.72 4.79 -11.08
C LYS A 15 -28.58 4.38 -12.55
N SER A 16 -27.57 4.81 -13.31
CA SER A 16 -27.62 4.63 -14.76
C SER A 16 -26.40 4.08 -15.48
N GLU A 17 -25.27 3.84 -14.84
CA GLU A 17 -24.11 3.30 -15.56
C GLU A 17 -23.75 1.88 -15.10
N GLY A 18 -23.38 1.04 -16.08
CA GLY A 18 -22.85 -0.30 -15.84
C GLY A 18 -21.52 -0.26 -15.08
N PRO A 19 -21.01 -1.41 -14.66
CA PRO A 19 -19.72 -1.45 -13.95
C PRO A 19 -18.63 -0.79 -14.81
N ASN A 20 -17.68 -0.11 -14.15
CA ASN A 20 -16.51 0.45 -14.80
C ASN A 20 -15.86 -0.63 -15.69
N PRO A 21 -15.58 -0.35 -16.99
CA PRO A 21 -15.03 -1.34 -17.91
C PRO A 21 -13.67 -1.89 -17.46
N ASN A 22 -12.89 -1.13 -16.66
CA ASN A 22 -11.62 -1.55 -16.11
C ASN A 22 -11.77 -2.34 -14.81
N SER A 23 -12.97 -2.38 -14.21
CA SER A 23 -13.20 -3.05 -12.92
C SER A 23 -12.83 -4.54 -12.93
N ASN A 24 -12.54 -5.06 -11.76
CA ASN A 24 -12.27 -6.48 -11.55
C ASN A 24 -13.52 -7.38 -11.64
N PHE A 25 -14.64 -6.85 -12.14
CA PHE A 25 -15.92 -7.59 -12.22
C PHE A 25 -15.78 -8.95 -12.90
N ARG A 26 -14.95 -9.05 -13.95
CA ARG A 26 -14.66 -10.32 -14.65
C ARG A 26 -14.03 -11.39 -13.74
N TYR A 27 -13.41 -10.99 -12.64
CA TYR A 27 -12.77 -11.91 -11.67
C TYR A 27 -13.64 -12.22 -10.46
N GLN A 28 -14.82 -11.58 -10.32
CA GLN A 28 -15.66 -11.67 -9.12
C GLN A 28 -15.99 -13.11 -8.70
N SER A 29 -16.25 -14.00 -9.65
CA SER A 29 -16.56 -15.40 -9.34
C SER A 29 -15.37 -16.19 -8.82
N LYS A 30 -14.16 -15.87 -9.28
CA LYS A 30 -12.91 -16.53 -8.86
C LYS A 30 -12.31 -15.88 -7.61
N TYR A 31 -12.37 -14.56 -7.56
CA TYR A 31 -11.78 -13.73 -6.51
C TYR A 31 -12.79 -12.66 -6.04
N PRO A 32 -13.74 -13.01 -5.16
CA PRO A 32 -14.74 -12.04 -4.70
C PRO A 32 -14.11 -10.78 -4.08
N SER A 33 -13.00 -10.93 -3.38
CA SER A 33 -12.25 -9.82 -2.77
C SER A 33 -11.56 -8.88 -3.76
N ALA A 34 -11.42 -9.29 -5.03
CA ALA A 34 -10.92 -8.41 -6.08
C ALA A 34 -11.86 -7.23 -6.36
N MET A 35 -13.12 -7.31 -5.91
CA MET A 35 -14.10 -6.23 -6.00
C MET A 35 -13.97 -5.17 -4.90
N ASN A 36 -13.07 -5.36 -3.93
CA ASN A 36 -12.83 -4.33 -2.92
C ASN A 36 -12.27 -3.06 -3.57
N MET A 37 -12.65 -1.90 -3.03
CA MET A 37 -12.27 -0.60 -3.60
C MET A 37 -10.76 -0.34 -3.59
N GLU A 38 -10.05 -0.90 -2.60
CA GLU A 38 -8.60 -0.82 -2.49
C GLU A 38 -7.85 -1.68 -3.50
N THR A 39 -8.52 -2.62 -4.17
CA THR A 39 -7.86 -3.58 -5.07
C THR A 39 -7.72 -2.99 -6.48
N PRO A 40 -6.48 -2.78 -6.98
CA PRO A 40 -6.23 -2.32 -8.34
C PRO A 40 -6.72 -3.31 -9.40
N ALA A 41 -6.75 -2.87 -10.65
CA ALA A 41 -7.00 -3.76 -11.77
C ALA A 41 -5.98 -4.90 -11.80
N LEU A 42 -6.47 -6.15 -11.82
CA LEU A 42 -5.62 -7.33 -11.75
C LEU A 42 -4.88 -7.59 -13.07
N ASN A 43 -3.60 -7.92 -12.96
CA ASN A 43 -2.81 -8.42 -14.08
C ASN A 43 -2.90 -9.96 -14.12
N GLU A 44 -3.43 -10.51 -15.22
CA GLU A 44 -3.62 -11.96 -15.38
C GLU A 44 -2.32 -12.77 -15.35
N SER A 45 -1.18 -12.13 -15.62
CA SER A 45 0.14 -12.78 -15.59
C SER A 45 0.69 -12.97 -14.18
N ASN A 46 0.08 -12.31 -13.19
CA ASN A 46 0.52 -12.32 -11.80
C ASN A 46 -0.43 -13.13 -10.91
N GLN A 47 0.02 -13.46 -9.73
CA GLN A 47 -0.79 -14.20 -8.77
C GLN A 47 -1.50 -13.23 -7.81
N TYR A 48 -2.83 -13.15 -7.90
CA TYR A 48 -3.63 -12.47 -6.87
C TYR A 48 -3.79 -13.36 -5.64
N VAL A 49 -3.51 -12.81 -4.46
CA VAL A 49 -3.65 -13.47 -3.16
C VAL A 49 -4.44 -12.57 -2.22
N ALA A 50 -5.46 -13.11 -1.56
CA ALA A 50 -6.20 -12.45 -0.50
C ALA A 50 -6.01 -13.21 0.82
N TYR A 51 -5.48 -12.53 1.83
CA TYR A 51 -5.34 -13.06 3.18
C TYR A 51 -6.60 -12.76 3.97
N ASN A 52 -7.20 -13.83 4.50
CA ASN A 52 -8.44 -13.73 5.25
C ASN A 52 -8.21 -14.07 6.72
N VAL A 53 -8.98 -13.45 7.59
CA VAL A 53 -9.03 -13.76 9.02
C VAL A 53 -10.47 -13.88 9.49
N THR A 54 -10.68 -14.64 10.57
CA THR A 54 -11.95 -14.64 11.30
C THR A 54 -11.86 -13.60 12.41
N PHE A 55 -12.68 -12.59 12.35
CA PHE A 55 -12.77 -11.54 13.37
C PHE A 55 -14.24 -11.29 13.72
N ASN A 56 -14.59 -11.28 15.01
CA ASN A 56 -15.97 -11.14 15.49
C ASN A 56 -16.95 -12.13 14.83
N ASN A 57 -16.55 -13.41 14.70
CA ASN A 57 -17.31 -14.48 14.05
C ASN A 57 -17.64 -14.26 12.57
N SER A 58 -16.94 -13.35 11.91
CA SER A 58 -17.08 -13.07 10.48
C SER A 58 -15.74 -13.24 9.77
N GLN A 59 -15.79 -13.78 8.55
CA GLN A 59 -14.62 -13.77 7.66
C GLN A 59 -14.44 -12.37 7.08
N CYS A 60 -13.23 -11.84 7.16
CA CYS A 60 -12.88 -10.58 6.52
C CYS A 60 -11.53 -10.68 5.79
N VAL A 61 -11.39 -9.92 4.73
CA VAL A 61 -10.12 -9.74 4.04
C VAL A 61 -9.23 -8.87 4.92
N ASN A 62 -8.08 -9.39 5.30
CA ASN A 62 -7.08 -8.66 6.06
C ASN A 62 -6.31 -7.71 5.15
N PHE A 63 -5.77 -8.25 4.09
CA PHE A 63 -5.20 -7.53 2.95
C PHE A 63 -5.12 -8.45 1.74
N ALA A 64 -4.92 -7.88 0.57
CA ALA A 64 -4.63 -8.60 -0.65
C ALA A 64 -3.30 -8.12 -1.26
N LEU A 65 -2.72 -8.91 -2.14
CA LEU A 65 -1.55 -8.55 -2.91
C LEU A 65 -1.57 -9.19 -4.30
N GLU A 66 -0.77 -8.64 -5.19
CA GLU A 66 -0.47 -9.24 -6.48
C GLU A 66 1.01 -9.63 -6.52
N TYR A 67 1.29 -10.93 -6.43
CA TYR A 67 2.64 -11.47 -6.37
C TYR A 67 3.19 -11.73 -7.77
N VAL A 68 4.40 -11.21 -8.04
CA VAL A 68 5.13 -11.39 -9.29
C VAL A 68 6.24 -12.42 -9.07
N ALA A 69 5.94 -13.67 -9.36
CA ALA A 69 6.78 -14.82 -9.05
C ALA A 69 8.21 -14.71 -9.62
N GLU A 70 8.35 -14.23 -10.86
CA GLU A 70 9.65 -14.04 -11.52
C GLU A 70 10.54 -12.99 -10.83
N LYS A 71 9.91 -12.01 -10.16
CA LYS A 71 10.60 -10.93 -9.43
C LYS A 71 10.73 -11.24 -7.94
N LYS A 72 10.03 -12.27 -7.45
CA LYS A 72 9.95 -12.61 -6.03
C LYS A 72 9.55 -11.37 -5.18
N HIS A 73 8.54 -10.64 -5.65
CA HIS A 73 8.10 -9.39 -5.03
C HIS A 73 6.63 -9.14 -5.38
N SER A 74 5.87 -8.55 -4.48
CA SER A 74 4.52 -8.10 -4.78
C SER A 74 4.54 -6.80 -5.56
N ALA A 75 3.75 -6.73 -6.64
CA ALA A 75 3.56 -5.49 -7.39
C ALA A 75 2.91 -4.43 -6.49
N TRP A 76 1.87 -4.84 -5.76
CA TRP A 76 1.16 -4.00 -4.79
C TRP A 76 0.60 -4.86 -3.66
N VAL A 77 0.24 -4.20 -2.57
CA VAL A 77 -0.59 -4.70 -1.48
C VAL A 77 -1.76 -3.75 -1.25
N ALA A 78 -2.92 -4.27 -0.87
CA ALA A 78 -4.14 -3.48 -0.72
C ALA A 78 -4.92 -3.89 0.53
N PHE A 79 -5.42 -2.90 1.28
CA PHE A 79 -6.19 -3.10 2.49
C PHE A 79 -7.04 -1.86 2.81
N SER A 80 -7.98 -2.00 3.72
CA SER A 80 -8.79 -0.87 4.16
C SER A 80 -8.87 -0.77 5.68
N PHE A 81 -9.16 0.45 6.13
CA PHE A 81 -9.56 0.75 7.49
C PHE A 81 -11.05 1.09 7.51
N ASP A 82 -11.78 0.42 8.38
CA ASP A 82 -13.15 0.72 8.76
C ASP A 82 -13.28 0.67 10.30
N GLN A 83 -14.48 0.81 10.83
CA GLN A 83 -14.71 0.74 12.28
C GLN A 83 -14.20 -0.55 12.95
N TRP A 84 -13.95 -1.64 12.18
CA TRP A 84 -13.49 -2.93 12.71
C TRP A 84 -11.98 -3.11 12.53
N THR A 85 -11.50 -2.91 11.30
CA THR A 85 -10.11 -3.16 10.92
C THR A 85 -9.13 -2.07 11.37
N SER A 86 -9.66 -0.91 11.81
CA SER A 86 -8.88 0.20 12.38
C SER A 86 -8.64 0.09 13.89
N GLN A 87 -9.20 -0.96 14.55
CA GLN A 87 -9.02 -1.16 15.99
C GLN A 87 -7.56 -1.52 16.33
N ASP A 88 -7.14 -1.09 17.52
CA ASP A 88 -5.82 -1.35 18.08
C ASP A 88 -5.97 -2.30 19.29
N ASN A 89 -6.11 -3.60 19.00
CA ASN A 89 -6.43 -4.61 20.00
C ASN A 89 -5.22 -5.47 20.40
N VAL A 90 -4.17 -5.48 19.58
CA VAL A 90 -2.99 -6.31 19.83
C VAL A 90 -1.71 -5.56 19.50
N SER A 91 -0.66 -5.79 20.28
CA SER A 91 0.66 -5.25 19.96
C SER A 91 1.34 -6.08 18.87
N ARG A 92 2.20 -5.42 18.09
CA ARG A 92 3.10 -6.08 17.14
C ARG A 92 3.87 -7.20 17.82
N LYS A 93 4.00 -8.33 17.12
CA LYS A 93 4.87 -9.43 17.47
C LYS A 93 5.62 -9.90 16.24
N ASN A 94 6.94 -10.00 16.33
CA ASN A 94 7.76 -10.49 15.23
C ASN A 94 7.56 -12.00 15.06
N GLU A 95 6.70 -12.37 14.13
CA GLU A 95 6.36 -13.74 13.78
C GLU A 95 6.65 -13.99 12.30
N TRP A 96 7.96 -13.96 11.95
CA TRP A 96 8.40 -14.18 10.57
C TRP A 96 7.98 -15.57 10.09
N GLU A 97 7.10 -15.59 9.10
CA GLU A 97 6.51 -16.79 8.52
C GLU A 97 7.14 -17.05 7.14
N GLN A 98 7.77 -18.23 7.00
CA GLN A 98 8.43 -18.61 5.75
C GLN A 98 7.48 -19.37 4.81
N ASP A 99 6.61 -20.19 5.37
CA ASP A 99 5.70 -21.03 4.60
C ASP A 99 4.37 -20.28 4.40
N ASP A 100 4.29 -19.41 3.39
CA ASP A 100 3.04 -18.75 3.03
C ASP A 100 2.12 -19.77 2.33
N PRO A 101 0.98 -20.15 2.92
CA PRO A 101 0.11 -21.17 2.35
C PRO A 101 -0.51 -20.78 0.99
N ASN A 102 -0.34 -19.53 0.58
CA ASN A 102 -0.93 -18.99 -0.64
C ASN A 102 0.10 -18.83 -1.77
N ILE A 103 1.39 -18.97 -1.49
CA ILE A 103 2.49 -18.83 -2.48
C ILE A 103 3.18 -20.18 -2.65
N ASP A 104 3.41 -20.58 -3.88
CA ASP A 104 4.15 -21.82 -4.16
C ASP A 104 5.60 -21.71 -3.68
N ASN A 105 6.04 -22.70 -2.89
CA ASN A 105 7.38 -22.71 -2.27
C ASN A 105 8.53 -22.57 -3.28
N SER A 106 8.33 -22.95 -4.55
CA SER A 106 9.35 -22.83 -5.61
C SER A 106 9.64 -21.39 -6.02
N VAL A 107 8.68 -20.49 -5.80
CA VAL A 107 8.77 -19.06 -6.14
C VAL A 107 8.73 -18.14 -4.92
N GLU A 108 8.49 -18.68 -3.75
CA GLU A 108 8.41 -17.93 -2.49
C GLU A 108 9.76 -17.29 -2.12
N VAL A 109 9.68 -16.11 -1.48
CA VAL A 109 10.83 -15.45 -0.86
C VAL A 109 11.10 -16.10 0.48
N THR A 110 12.36 -16.48 0.72
CA THR A 110 12.78 -17.09 1.99
C THR A 110 13.54 -16.11 2.88
N GLU A 111 13.61 -16.42 4.18
CA GLU A 111 14.40 -15.64 5.13
C GLU A 111 15.86 -15.46 4.69
N SER A 112 16.46 -16.50 4.13
CA SER A 112 17.85 -16.49 3.68
C SER A 112 18.11 -15.45 2.58
N MET A 113 17.11 -15.09 1.79
CA MET A 113 17.22 -14.08 0.73
C MET A 113 17.23 -12.64 1.29
N HIS A 114 16.78 -12.44 2.54
CA HIS A 114 16.86 -11.16 3.25
C HIS A 114 17.99 -11.13 4.29
N LYS A 115 18.77 -12.21 4.40
CA LYS A 115 19.77 -12.30 5.44
C LYS A 115 21.07 -11.65 5.00
N SER A 116 21.56 -10.71 5.81
CA SER A 116 22.88 -10.08 5.62
C SER A 116 23.05 -9.45 4.23
N ASP A 117 22.03 -8.76 3.74
CA ASP A 117 22.04 -8.02 2.48
C ASP A 117 22.20 -6.50 2.66
N GLY A 118 22.25 -6.03 3.90
CA GLY A 118 22.37 -4.60 4.26
C GLY A 118 21.04 -3.85 4.30
N TYR A 119 19.94 -4.48 3.91
CA TYR A 119 18.59 -3.88 3.90
C TYR A 119 17.79 -4.31 5.13
N ASP A 120 16.79 -3.50 5.49
CA ASP A 120 15.73 -3.90 6.39
C ASP A 120 14.73 -4.80 5.66
N LYS A 121 14.12 -5.72 6.40
CA LYS A 121 12.91 -6.41 5.96
C LYS A 121 11.73 -5.44 6.07
N GLY A 122 11.54 -4.62 5.04
CA GLY A 122 10.51 -3.59 5.00
C GLY A 122 9.14 -4.20 4.66
N HIS A 123 8.16 -3.95 5.52
CA HIS A 123 6.79 -4.36 5.25
C HIS A 123 6.17 -3.52 4.14
N LEU A 124 5.38 -4.13 3.26
CA LEU A 124 4.50 -3.41 2.35
C LEU A 124 3.19 -3.03 3.08
N VAL A 125 2.46 -3.98 3.65
CA VAL A 125 1.44 -3.70 4.68
C VAL A 125 2.14 -3.66 6.01
N ALA A 126 2.23 -2.51 6.64
CA ALA A 126 2.90 -2.39 7.93
C ALA A 126 2.22 -3.25 9.01
N SER A 127 3.02 -3.81 9.92
CA SER A 127 2.47 -4.58 11.06
C SER A 127 1.46 -3.75 11.86
N GLU A 128 1.73 -2.46 12.05
CA GLU A 128 0.83 -1.54 12.76
C GLU A 128 -0.46 -1.21 12.00
N ASP A 129 -0.53 -1.50 10.69
CA ASP A 129 -1.77 -1.35 9.92
C ASP A 129 -2.80 -2.42 10.30
N ARG A 130 -2.35 -3.59 10.80
CA ARG A 130 -3.17 -4.80 11.02
C ARG A 130 -3.07 -5.29 12.46
N VAL A 131 -3.38 -4.44 13.44
CA VAL A 131 -3.36 -4.75 14.88
C VAL A 131 -4.75 -4.95 15.48
N TYR A 132 -5.77 -5.12 14.67
CA TYR A 132 -7.13 -5.38 15.15
C TYR A 132 -7.33 -6.81 15.69
N CYS A 133 -6.54 -7.79 15.23
CA CYS A 133 -6.47 -9.12 15.85
C CYS A 133 -5.11 -9.80 15.61
N ARG A 134 -4.84 -10.87 16.36
CA ARG A 134 -3.54 -11.55 16.33
C ARG A 134 -3.21 -12.14 14.96
N ASP A 135 -4.18 -12.84 14.36
CA ASP A 135 -3.98 -13.48 13.05
C ASP A 135 -3.76 -12.45 11.93
N ALA A 136 -4.46 -11.32 11.99
CA ALA A 136 -4.26 -10.22 11.05
C ALA A 136 -2.84 -9.67 11.14
N ASN A 137 -2.33 -9.46 12.36
CA ASN A 137 -0.97 -8.99 12.58
C ASN A 137 0.06 -10.02 12.11
N ARG A 138 -0.13 -11.32 12.42
CA ARG A 138 0.76 -12.40 12.01
C ARG A 138 0.93 -12.48 10.49
N GLN A 139 -0.15 -12.36 9.72
CA GLN A 139 -0.12 -12.43 8.27
C GLN A 139 0.75 -11.34 7.64
N THR A 140 0.98 -10.19 8.29
CA THR A 140 1.86 -9.15 7.76
C THR A 140 3.34 -9.58 7.70
N PHE A 141 3.72 -10.67 8.37
CA PHE A 141 5.09 -11.20 8.42
C PHE A 141 5.39 -12.28 7.38
N TYR A 142 4.45 -12.61 6.48
CA TYR A 142 4.75 -13.41 5.30
C TYR A 142 5.70 -12.67 4.36
N TYR A 143 6.68 -13.39 3.79
CA TYR A 143 7.72 -12.76 2.95
C TYR A 143 7.20 -12.18 1.64
N ALA A 144 6.03 -12.61 1.13
CA ALA A 144 5.36 -11.96 0.02
C ALA A 144 4.97 -10.49 0.31
N ASN A 145 4.86 -10.13 1.59
CA ASN A 145 4.60 -8.77 2.07
C ASN A 145 5.89 -7.97 2.40
N ILE A 146 7.08 -8.53 2.09
CA ILE A 146 8.35 -7.93 2.51
C ILE A 146 9.17 -7.51 1.30
N SER A 147 9.76 -6.33 1.39
CA SER A 147 10.63 -5.72 0.38
C SER A 147 11.96 -5.28 1.00
N PRO A 148 13.09 -5.38 0.30
CA PRO A 148 14.34 -4.79 0.78
C PRO A 148 14.24 -3.28 0.86
N GLN A 149 14.33 -2.70 2.06
CA GLN A 149 14.27 -1.27 2.28
C GLN A 149 15.54 -0.74 2.94
N ILE A 150 16.03 0.41 2.46
CA ILE A 150 17.12 1.14 3.11
C ILE A 150 16.70 1.47 4.54
N GLY A 151 17.53 1.13 5.54
CA GLY A 151 17.12 1.19 6.94
C GLY A 151 16.65 2.57 7.40
N VAL A 152 17.33 3.65 7.01
CA VAL A 152 16.90 5.01 7.37
C VAL A 152 15.61 5.42 6.68
N PHE A 153 15.39 5.01 5.43
CA PHE A 153 14.12 5.19 4.73
C PHE A 153 12.99 4.49 5.48
N ASN A 154 13.12 3.18 5.69
CA ASN A 154 12.13 2.33 6.35
C ASN A 154 11.74 2.84 7.74
N GLN A 155 12.76 3.09 8.58
CA GLN A 155 12.56 3.38 10.00
C GLN A 155 12.20 4.84 10.30
N LYS A 156 12.33 5.76 9.35
CA LYS A 156 12.13 7.20 9.55
C LYS A 156 11.03 7.74 8.64
N TYR A 157 11.36 8.08 7.39
CA TYR A 157 10.42 8.76 6.51
C TYR A 157 9.20 7.90 6.20
N TRP A 158 9.43 6.65 5.76
CA TRP A 158 8.34 5.75 5.36
C TRP A 158 7.45 5.38 6.56
N ALA A 159 8.07 5.02 7.70
CA ALA A 159 7.32 4.76 8.93
C ALA A 159 6.50 5.96 9.42
N ALA A 160 6.99 7.19 9.22
CA ALA A 160 6.24 8.39 9.58
C ALA A 160 5.04 8.63 8.63
N LEU A 161 5.20 8.39 7.33
CA LEU A 161 4.10 8.46 6.36
C LEU A 161 3.06 7.36 6.65
N GLU A 162 3.48 6.14 6.93
CA GLU A 162 2.59 5.05 7.38
C GLU A 162 1.81 5.45 8.63
N LYS A 163 2.47 6.08 9.59
CA LYS A 163 1.82 6.58 10.81
C LYS A 163 0.75 7.63 10.52
N GLN A 164 0.98 8.51 9.54
CA GLN A 164 -0.02 9.48 9.09
C GLN A 164 -1.24 8.78 8.49
N VAL A 165 -1.02 7.80 7.61
CA VAL A 165 -2.11 7.00 7.02
C VAL A 165 -2.89 6.21 8.09
N GLN A 166 -2.19 5.64 9.08
CA GLN A 166 -2.83 4.99 10.23
C GLN A 166 -3.67 5.98 11.05
N THR A 167 -3.24 7.23 11.18
CA THR A 167 -4.03 8.28 11.87
C THR A 167 -5.33 8.53 11.12
N TRP A 168 -5.30 8.65 9.80
CA TRP A 168 -6.50 8.76 8.98
C TRP A 168 -7.39 7.52 9.11
N GLY A 169 -6.81 6.33 8.96
CA GLY A 169 -7.52 5.06 9.08
C GLY A 169 -8.21 4.88 10.43
N ARG A 170 -7.52 5.21 11.53
CA ARG A 170 -8.07 5.11 12.89
C ARG A 170 -9.12 6.16 13.20
N SER A 171 -9.15 7.27 12.48
CA SER A 171 -10.19 8.26 12.61
C SER A 171 -11.59 7.76 12.20
N THR A 172 -11.68 6.59 11.54
CA THR A 172 -12.95 5.88 11.29
C THR A 172 -13.67 5.51 12.60
N GLN A 173 -12.92 5.32 13.72
CA GLN A 173 -13.50 5.11 15.04
C GLN A 173 -14.31 6.34 15.55
N GLN A 174 -13.96 7.54 15.11
CA GLN A 174 -14.64 8.79 15.42
C GLN A 174 -15.56 9.25 14.28
N SER A 175 -15.75 8.42 13.27
CA SER A 175 -16.56 8.73 12.09
C SER A 175 -16.10 9.97 11.32
N VAL A 176 -14.82 10.31 11.34
CA VAL A 176 -14.23 11.34 10.45
C VAL A 176 -14.33 10.86 9.00
N TYR A 177 -13.88 9.63 8.75
CA TYR A 177 -14.15 8.88 7.53
C TYR A 177 -15.02 7.67 7.84
N ASP A 178 -15.77 7.17 6.89
CA ASP A 178 -16.48 5.90 7.02
C ASP A 178 -15.52 4.74 6.69
N LYS A 179 -14.67 4.95 5.69
CA LYS A 179 -13.56 4.04 5.34
C LYS A 179 -12.37 4.81 4.78
N VAL A 180 -11.19 4.20 4.92
CA VAL A 180 -9.96 4.61 4.24
C VAL A 180 -9.37 3.39 3.56
N TYR A 181 -9.27 3.45 2.24
CA TYR A 181 -8.73 2.39 1.39
C TYR A 181 -7.29 2.72 1.02
N VAL A 182 -6.42 1.74 1.06
CA VAL A 182 -4.98 1.95 0.87
C VAL A 182 -4.42 0.88 -0.05
N THR A 183 -3.74 1.32 -1.11
CA THR A 183 -2.88 0.46 -1.93
C THR A 183 -1.45 0.96 -1.83
N LYS A 184 -0.52 0.07 -1.55
CA LYS A 184 0.91 0.40 -1.35
C LYS A 184 1.78 -0.54 -2.15
N GLY A 185 3.00 -0.09 -2.46
CA GLY A 185 4.00 -0.96 -3.10
C GLY A 185 5.34 -0.29 -3.30
N GLY A 186 6.27 -1.09 -3.81
CA GLY A 186 7.51 -0.61 -4.38
C GLY A 186 7.49 -0.80 -5.90
N THR A 187 8.15 0.08 -6.64
CA THR A 187 8.24 -0.06 -8.10
C THR A 187 9.02 -1.31 -8.49
N ILE A 188 8.39 -2.22 -9.22
CA ILE A 188 9.04 -3.46 -9.68
C ILE A 188 9.69 -3.34 -11.07
N ASN A 189 9.42 -2.24 -11.78
CA ASN A 189 9.95 -1.93 -13.10
C ASN A 189 10.93 -0.75 -13.11
N LYS A 190 11.02 -0.01 -12.00
CA LYS A 190 12.01 1.05 -11.76
C LYS A 190 12.80 0.66 -10.52
N LEU A 191 14.00 0.13 -10.73
CA LEU A 191 14.83 -0.44 -9.68
C LEU A 191 15.99 0.49 -9.30
N LEU A 192 16.43 0.40 -8.06
CA LEU A 192 17.58 1.13 -7.53
C LEU A 192 18.86 0.42 -7.99
N THR A 193 19.42 0.86 -9.12
CA THR A 193 20.56 0.23 -9.77
C THR A 193 21.90 0.84 -9.33
N ASN A 194 22.96 0.03 -9.23
CA ASN A 194 24.33 0.45 -8.87
C ASN A 194 24.40 1.33 -7.61
N PHE A 195 23.54 1.03 -6.64
CA PHE A 195 23.44 1.79 -5.39
C PHE A 195 24.45 1.28 -4.37
N THR A 196 25.04 2.22 -3.61
CA THR A 196 25.81 1.91 -2.41
C THR A 196 25.38 2.91 -1.34
N GLY A 197 24.76 2.40 -0.29
CA GLY A 197 24.30 3.18 0.84
C GLY A 197 25.31 3.30 1.96
N THR A 198 24.88 3.89 3.06
CA THR A 198 25.69 4.00 4.28
C THR A 198 25.73 2.71 5.07
N LEU A 199 26.84 2.47 5.75
CA LEU A 199 27.02 1.30 6.61
C LEU A 199 25.98 1.30 7.74
N LYS A 200 25.31 0.18 7.95
CA LYS A 200 24.45 0.01 9.12
C LYS A 200 25.28 -0.03 10.41
N ALA A 201 24.81 0.66 11.44
CA ALA A 201 25.54 0.83 12.69
C ALA A 201 25.91 -0.50 13.39
N ASN A 202 25.12 -1.55 13.21
CA ASN A 202 25.25 -2.80 13.99
C ASN A 202 25.74 -4.01 13.21
N ASP A 203 25.77 -3.98 11.87
CA ASP A 203 26.10 -5.16 11.05
C ASP A 203 27.25 -4.96 10.07
N GLN A 204 27.75 -3.75 9.94
CA GLN A 204 28.86 -3.38 9.05
C GLN A 204 28.66 -3.76 7.58
N LEU A 205 27.40 -3.88 7.16
CA LEU A 205 27.04 -4.13 5.76
C LEU A 205 26.47 -2.88 5.13
N TYR A 206 26.89 -2.63 3.90
CA TYR A 206 26.32 -1.57 3.08
C TYR A 206 25.13 -2.15 2.32
N PRO A 207 23.96 -1.48 2.31
CA PRO A 207 22.94 -1.83 1.37
C PRO A 207 23.45 -1.48 -0.04
N THR A 208 23.56 -2.48 -0.90
CA THR A 208 24.06 -2.32 -2.28
C THR A 208 23.14 -3.01 -3.26
N THR A 209 23.12 -2.50 -4.49
CA THR A 209 22.52 -3.17 -5.62
C THR A 209 23.49 -3.27 -6.78
N ASP A 210 23.31 -4.30 -7.59
CA ASP A 210 24.00 -4.47 -8.87
C ASP A 210 23.40 -3.59 -9.99
N ALA A 211 23.85 -3.79 -11.22
CA ALA A 211 23.34 -3.08 -12.40
C ALA A 211 21.88 -3.40 -12.72
N ASP A 212 21.38 -4.54 -12.26
CA ASP A 212 19.99 -4.98 -12.42
C ASP A 212 19.09 -4.56 -11.24
N GLY A 213 19.63 -3.80 -10.28
CA GLY A 213 18.89 -3.35 -9.09
C GLY A 213 18.60 -4.47 -8.09
N LYS A 214 19.48 -5.47 -7.99
CA LYS A 214 19.33 -6.60 -7.07
C LYS A 214 20.29 -6.52 -5.92
N THR A 215 19.84 -6.96 -4.75
CA THR A 215 20.70 -7.17 -3.58
C THR A 215 21.71 -8.28 -3.83
N VAL A 216 22.72 -8.41 -2.96
CA VAL A 216 23.69 -9.52 -2.97
C VAL A 216 23.03 -10.90 -2.82
N ARG A 217 21.74 -10.96 -2.48
CA ARG A 217 20.93 -12.17 -2.36
C ARG A 217 19.93 -12.36 -3.52
N GLY A 218 19.95 -11.45 -4.51
CA GLY A 218 19.18 -11.55 -5.74
C GLY A 218 17.75 -11.00 -5.66
N LEU A 219 17.34 -10.35 -4.55
CA LEU A 219 16.07 -9.67 -4.47
C LEU A 219 16.14 -8.30 -5.15
N ILE A 220 15.10 -7.95 -5.90
CA ILE A 220 14.99 -6.61 -6.49
C ILE A 220 14.80 -5.55 -5.41
N VAL A 221 15.35 -4.36 -5.66
CA VAL A 221 15.19 -3.20 -4.76
C VAL A 221 14.46 -2.09 -5.52
N PRO A 222 13.22 -1.75 -5.14
CA PRO A 222 12.47 -0.66 -5.74
C PRO A 222 13.23 0.67 -5.65
N ALA A 223 13.20 1.48 -6.73
CA ALA A 223 13.74 2.84 -6.71
C ALA A 223 12.76 3.84 -6.07
N TYR A 224 11.47 3.50 -6.03
CA TYR A 224 10.42 4.32 -5.41
C TYR A 224 9.47 3.41 -4.63
N TYR A 225 8.90 3.97 -3.56
CA TYR A 225 7.73 3.40 -2.89
C TYR A 225 6.54 4.34 -3.06
N TYR A 226 5.34 3.77 -3.11
CA TYR A 226 4.12 4.53 -3.36
C TYR A 226 2.99 4.12 -2.43
N MET A 227 2.05 5.04 -2.25
CA MET A 227 0.74 4.81 -1.63
C MET A 227 -0.32 5.51 -2.46
N ALA A 228 -1.40 4.79 -2.80
CA ALA A 228 -2.65 5.34 -3.30
C ALA A 228 -3.67 5.22 -2.17
N ILE A 229 -4.30 6.33 -1.80
CA ILE A 229 -5.22 6.40 -0.66
C ILE A 229 -6.53 7.01 -1.12
N LEU A 230 -7.63 6.34 -0.79
CA LEU A 230 -9.00 6.78 -1.04
C LEU A 230 -9.73 6.85 0.31
N SER A 231 -10.32 7.98 0.63
CA SER A 231 -11.25 8.10 1.76
C SER A 231 -12.69 8.13 1.28
N GLU A 232 -13.58 7.60 2.10
CA GLU A 232 -15.02 7.64 1.89
C GLU A 232 -15.70 8.25 3.11
N LYS A 233 -16.61 9.20 2.84
CA LYS A 233 -17.49 9.77 3.86
C LYS A 233 -18.86 10.07 3.27
N ASN A 234 -19.90 9.38 3.77
CA ASN A 234 -21.29 9.53 3.29
C ASN A 234 -21.41 9.41 1.75
N GLY A 235 -20.65 8.50 1.12
CA GLY A 235 -20.61 8.31 -0.31
C GLY A 235 -19.82 9.38 -1.10
N VAL A 236 -19.13 10.29 -0.40
CA VAL A 236 -18.19 11.23 -1.01
C VAL A 236 -16.78 10.65 -0.91
N TYR A 237 -16.09 10.63 -2.03
CA TYR A 237 -14.75 10.06 -2.18
C TYR A 237 -13.70 11.15 -2.37
N LYS A 238 -12.52 10.97 -1.77
CA LYS A 238 -11.34 11.84 -1.90
C LYS A 238 -10.10 10.99 -2.02
N THR A 239 -9.16 11.37 -2.87
CA THR A 239 -7.91 10.64 -3.07
C THR A 239 -6.68 11.48 -2.79
N ILE A 240 -5.58 10.80 -2.47
CA ILE A 240 -4.22 11.34 -2.47
C ILE A 240 -3.26 10.20 -2.78
N GLY A 241 -2.29 10.46 -3.65
CA GLY A 241 -1.17 9.56 -3.94
C GLY A 241 0.13 10.08 -3.35
N PHE A 242 1.05 9.16 -3.03
CA PHE A 242 2.43 9.49 -2.70
C PHE A 242 3.37 8.65 -3.56
N TYR A 243 4.38 9.30 -4.14
CA TYR A 243 5.42 8.66 -4.93
C TYR A 243 6.79 9.09 -4.42
N VAL A 244 7.39 8.27 -3.54
CA VAL A 244 8.53 8.64 -2.70
C VAL A 244 9.80 7.95 -3.18
N PRO A 245 10.90 8.68 -3.44
CA PRO A 245 12.17 8.04 -3.80
C PRO A 245 12.71 7.20 -2.64
N HIS A 246 13.22 6.02 -2.95
CA HIS A 246 13.86 5.14 -1.98
C HIS A 246 15.30 5.61 -1.72
N ALA A 247 15.45 6.58 -0.81
CA ALA A 247 16.71 7.28 -0.59
C ALA A 247 17.04 7.48 0.89
N GLU A 248 18.35 7.58 1.19
CA GLU A 248 18.86 7.86 2.53
C GLU A 248 18.75 9.34 2.92
N THR A 249 18.53 10.23 1.94
CA THR A 249 18.59 11.68 2.11
C THR A 249 17.27 12.32 2.53
N LEU A 250 16.21 11.55 2.66
CA LEU A 250 14.90 12.04 3.09
C LEU A 250 14.92 12.51 4.55
N PRO A 251 14.05 13.47 4.93
CA PRO A 251 13.92 13.91 6.31
C PRO A 251 13.69 12.76 7.28
N GLN A 252 14.48 12.70 8.38
CA GLN A 252 14.33 11.65 9.38
C GLN A 252 13.19 11.92 10.38
N LYS A 253 12.67 13.14 10.42
CA LYS A 253 11.50 13.57 11.18
C LYS A 253 10.61 14.41 10.27
N PRO A 254 9.97 13.78 9.28
CA PRO A 254 9.19 14.53 8.30
C PRO A 254 7.94 15.15 8.95
N THR A 255 7.55 16.29 8.41
CA THR A 255 6.31 17.00 8.68
C THR A 255 5.30 16.74 7.56
N ALA A 256 4.08 17.25 7.69
CA ALA A 256 3.08 17.21 6.62
C ALA A 256 3.61 17.85 5.32
N ASP A 257 4.31 18.98 5.43
CA ASP A 257 4.90 19.67 4.27
C ASP A 257 5.94 18.79 3.56
N ASP A 258 6.73 18.02 4.32
CA ASP A 258 7.71 17.10 3.74
C ASP A 258 7.02 15.94 2.97
N PHE A 259 5.86 15.47 3.45
CA PHE A 259 5.07 14.48 2.72
C PHE A 259 4.46 15.06 1.44
N LEU A 260 3.96 16.30 1.51
CA LEU A 260 3.34 16.97 0.38
C LEU A 260 4.31 17.25 -0.79
N VAL A 261 5.62 17.27 -0.55
CA VAL A 261 6.64 17.30 -1.61
C VAL A 261 6.49 16.13 -2.59
N TYR A 262 6.05 14.97 -2.10
CA TYR A 262 5.91 13.74 -2.89
C TYR A 262 4.45 13.33 -3.11
N ALA A 263 3.51 14.20 -2.75
CA ALA A 263 2.10 13.99 -3.02
C ALA A 263 1.79 14.21 -4.51
N VAL A 264 0.97 13.35 -5.07
CA VAL A 264 0.56 13.36 -6.48
C VAL A 264 -0.92 13.00 -6.61
N SER A 265 -1.56 13.29 -7.73
CA SER A 265 -2.86 12.74 -8.08
C SER A 265 -2.75 11.23 -8.35
N ILE A 266 -3.87 10.50 -8.29
CA ILE A 266 -3.87 9.08 -8.62
C ILE A 266 -3.52 8.86 -10.09
N ASP A 267 -4.09 9.63 -11.03
CA ASP A 267 -3.71 9.59 -12.46
C ASP A 267 -2.18 9.69 -12.66
N LYS A 268 -1.53 10.58 -11.89
CA LYS A 268 -0.08 10.71 -11.96
C LYS A 268 0.63 9.49 -11.40
N LEU A 269 0.12 8.92 -10.31
CA LEU A 269 0.67 7.72 -9.71
C LEU A 269 0.54 6.51 -10.65
N GLU A 270 -0.56 6.39 -11.37
CA GLU A 270 -0.79 5.37 -12.40
C GLU A 270 0.20 5.48 -13.56
N GLN A 271 0.45 6.70 -14.04
CA GLN A 271 1.48 6.94 -15.06
C GLN A 271 2.88 6.50 -14.60
N GLU A 272 3.19 6.65 -13.31
CA GLU A 272 4.50 6.28 -12.75
C GLU A 272 4.64 4.79 -12.48
N THR A 273 3.55 4.12 -12.10
CA THR A 273 3.55 2.71 -11.66
C THR A 273 3.06 1.73 -12.73
N GLY A 274 2.18 2.18 -13.64
CA GLY A 274 1.47 1.34 -14.58
C GLY A 274 0.36 0.50 -13.94
N ILE A 275 -0.09 0.88 -12.75
CA ILE A 275 -1.16 0.22 -11.99
C ILE A 275 -2.38 1.10 -12.06
N ASP A 276 -3.54 0.54 -12.43
CA ASP A 276 -4.84 1.19 -12.45
C ASP A 276 -5.46 1.00 -11.05
N PHE A 277 -5.46 2.09 -10.26
CA PHE A 277 -5.95 2.08 -8.88
C PHE A 277 -7.46 2.32 -8.85
N PHE A 278 -8.10 1.93 -7.77
CA PHE A 278 -9.52 2.16 -7.48
C PHE A 278 -10.50 1.83 -8.63
N CYS A 279 -10.09 0.99 -9.56
CA CYS A 279 -10.84 0.57 -10.76
C CYS A 279 -12.24 -0.02 -10.48
N ASN A 280 -12.53 -0.33 -9.23
CA ASN A 280 -13.85 -0.81 -8.81
C ASN A 280 -14.84 0.32 -8.45
N LEU A 281 -14.40 1.58 -8.46
CA LEU A 281 -15.29 2.73 -8.39
C LEU A 281 -16.12 2.85 -9.68
N PRO A 282 -17.33 3.44 -9.61
CA PRO A 282 -18.02 3.86 -10.82
C PRO A 282 -17.14 4.81 -11.65
N ASN A 283 -17.09 4.60 -12.96
CA ASN A 283 -16.16 5.28 -13.87
C ASN A 283 -16.16 6.83 -13.76
N GLU A 284 -17.32 7.45 -13.59
CA GLU A 284 -17.41 8.91 -13.42
C GLU A 284 -16.80 9.39 -12.10
N ILE A 285 -16.96 8.61 -11.02
CA ILE A 285 -16.38 8.92 -9.72
C ILE A 285 -14.87 8.75 -9.80
N GLU A 286 -14.40 7.61 -10.30
CA GLU A 286 -12.99 7.28 -10.49
C GLU A 286 -12.29 8.40 -11.26
N THR A 287 -12.72 8.70 -12.50
CA THR A 287 -12.15 9.76 -13.35
C THR A 287 -12.06 11.11 -12.62
N THR A 288 -13.08 11.43 -11.80
CA THR A 288 -13.12 12.72 -11.10
C THR A 288 -12.15 12.78 -9.93
N VAL A 289 -12.11 11.73 -9.08
CA VAL A 289 -11.33 11.74 -7.84
C VAL A 289 -9.84 11.47 -8.08
N GLU A 290 -9.49 10.83 -9.19
CA GLU A 290 -8.13 10.48 -9.53
C GLU A 290 -7.37 11.61 -10.23
N ALA A 291 -8.09 12.50 -10.93
CA ALA A 291 -7.49 13.59 -11.70
C ALA A 291 -6.72 14.60 -10.83
N THR A 292 -7.18 14.83 -9.60
CA THR A 292 -6.58 15.84 -8.70
C THR A 292 -6.68 15.40 -7.24
N TYR A 293 -5.87 16.03 -6.38
CA TYR A 293 -6.00 15.91 -4.92
C TYR A 293 -5.96 17.30 -4.28
N SER A 294 -6.48 17.41 -3.07
CA SER A 294 -6.29 18.59 -2.20
C SER A 294 -5.75 18.15 -0.84
N ALA A 295 -4.71 18.82 -0.37
CA ALA A 295 -4.18 18.59 0.97
C ALA A 295 -5.21 18.91 2.07
N ASP A 296 -6.09 19.88 1.82
CA ASP A 296 -7.12 20.33 2.76
C ASP A 296 -8.24 19.28 2.97
N ASP A 297 -8.33 18.27 2.10
CA ASP A 297 -9.28 17.16 2.27
C ASP A 297 -8.85 16.16 3.36
N TRP A 298 -7.64 16.31 3.90
CA TRP A 298 -7.03 15.35 4.82
C TRP A 298 -6.68 16.01 6.17
N ALA A 299 -6.90 15.25 7.27
CA ALA A 299 -6.56 15.69 8.62
C ALA A 299 -5.06 15.40 8.90
N TRP A 300 -4.21 16.40 8.70
CA TRP A 300 -2.76 16.33 8.94
C TRP A 300 -2.37 16.42 10.41
#